data_8d5a2c7415c2b82d051d79537fba6d69
#
_entry.id   8d5a2c7415c2b82d051d79537fba6d69
#
_cell.length_a   1.000
_cell.length_b   1.000
_cell.length_c   1.000
_cell.angle_alpha   90.00
_cell.angle_beta   90.00
_cell.angle_gamma   90.00
#
_symmetry.space_group_name_H-M   'P 1'
#
loop_
_entity.id
_entity.type
_entity.pdbx_description
1 polymer ?
#
loop_
_entity_poly.entity_id
_entity_poly.type
_entity_poly.pdbx_seq_one_letter_code
_entity_poly.pdbx_strand_id
1 'polypeptide(L)'
;MAGLLYDPTKPMPLIEMVNHPAWMGVKPTLGQRNNNYGNLRTTDAFEGKTGVNKSYDTYETPEKGMRALARVLDTYSSKHGINTIDQLINRYAPASDNTGGSHENYKKFLAQKLGVNPNDPIDVKGRRADIMDAIIRFENKNKPLASREQLMQAIADADGKPMNEGTESMNQFAGYYQDGKNAALTQPIGSA
;
A
#
# COMPACT_ATOMS: atom_id res chain seq x y z
N MET A 1 5.57 17.33 -32.72
CA MET A 1 4.82 16.50 -31.74
C MET A 1 5.64 16.50 -30.47
N ALA A 2 5.20 17.22 -29.43
CA ALA A 2 5.87 17.23 -28.14
C ALA A 2 5.56 15.89 -27.45
N GLY A 3 6.56 15.02 -27.33
CA GLY A 3 6.44 13.81 -26.54
C GLY A 3 6.17 14.19 -25.08
N LEU A 4 5.11 13.67 -24.50
CA LEU A 4 4.87 13.75 -23.07
C LEU A 4 6.12 13.21 -22.37
N LEU A 5 6.85 14.09 -21.68
CA LEU A 5 8.00 13.71 -20.88
C LEU A 5 7.46 12.88 -19.69
N TYR A 6 7.85 11.62 -19.62
CA TYR A 6 7.56 10.75 -18.49
C TYR A 6 8.14 11.35 -17.20
N ASP A 7 7.29 11.58 -16.23
CA ASP A 7 7.69 11.94 -14.87
C ASP A 7 7.82 10.65 -14.04
N PRO A 8 9.05 10.20 -13.71
CA PRO A 8 9.27 8.95 -12.98
C PRO A 8 8.76 8.99 -11.53
N THR A 9 8.32 10.17 -11.05
CA THR A 9 7.77 10.32 -9.68
C THR A 9 6.27 10.08 -9.63
N LYS A 10 5.59 10.07 -10.80
CA LYS A 10 4.14 9.84 -10.89
C LYS A 10 3.82 8.41 -11.30
N PRO A 11 2.81 7.78 -10.69
CA PRO A 11 2.33 6.48 -11.13
C PRO A 11 1.68 6.61 -12.52
N MET A 12 1.94 5.63 -13.35
CA MET A 12 1.42 5.55 -14.70
C MET A 12 0.29 4.52 -14.76
N PRO A 13 -0.84 4.79 -15.42
CA PRO A 13 -1.87 3.80 -15.68
C PRO A 13 -1.30 2.55 -16.36
N LEU A 14 -1.84 1.36 -16.05
CA LEU A 14 -1.34 0.08 -16.57
C LEU A 14 -1.26 0.07 -18.10
N ILE A 15 -2.27 0.65 -18.79
CA ILE A 15 -2.31 0.72 -20.25
C ILE A 15 -1.19 1.58 -20.82
N GLU A 16 -0.80 2.63 -20.11
CA GLU A 16 0.32 3.48 -20.53
C GLU A 16 1.67 2.81 -20.19
N MET A 17 1.74 2.07 -19.09
CA MET A 17 2.94 1.34 -18.70
C MET A 17 3.35 0.29 -19.72
N VAL A 18 2.42 -0.47 -20.29
CA VAL A 18 2.73 -1.52 -21.29
C VAL A 18 3.24 -0.93 -22.60
N ASN A 19 2.85 0.30 -22.92
CA ASN A 19 3.19 0.97 -24.19
C ASN A 19 4.31 2.01 -24.05
N HIS A 20 4.78 2.30 -22.82
CA HIS A 20 5.82 3.31 -22.62
C HIS A 20 7.21 2.76 -22.96
N PRO A 21 8.05 3.48 -23.76
CA PRO A 21 9.37 3.01 -24.19
C PRO A 21 10.29 2.55 -23.04
N ALA A 22 10.22 3.21 -21.88
CA ALA A 22 11.02 2.83 -20.70
C ALA A 22 10.60 1.49 -20.06
N TRP A 23 9.42 0.97 -20.40
CA TRP A 23 8.83 -0.26 -19.86
C TRP A 23 8.67 -1.35 -20.94
N MET A 24 8.96 -1.03 -22.21
CA MET A 24 8.91 -2.01 -23.30
C MET A 24 9.87 -3.16 -23.00
N GLY A 25 9.33 -4.36 -22.92
CA GLY A 25 10.07 -5.57 -22.57
C GLY A 25 10.11 -5.94 -21.09
N VAL A 26 9.62 -5.09 -20.18
CA VAL A 26 9.49 -5.43 -18.74
C VAL A 26 8.19 -6.18 -18.51
N LYS A 27 8.30 -7.48 -18.26
CA LYS A 27 7.11 -8.30 -17.93
C LYS A 27 6.41 -7.76 -16.68
N PRO A 28 5.07 -7.63 -16.69
CA PRO A 28 4.31 -7.26 -15.51
C PRO A 28 4.59 -8.23 -14.35
N THR A 29 4.63 -7.72 -13.13
CA THR A 29 4.74 -8.55 -11.92
C THR A 29 3.49 -9.43 -11.76
N LEU A 30 3.53 -10.41 -10.87
CA LEU A 30 2.35 -11.23 -10.57
C LEU A 30 1.22 -10.37 -10.02
N GLY A 31 1.54 -9.44 -9.11
CA GLY A 31 0.56 -8.50 -8.55
C GLY A 31 -0.11 -7.63 -9.59
N GLN A 32 0.64 -7.17 -10.61
CA GLN A 32 0.06 -6.41 -11.72
C GLN A 32 -0.90 -7.24 -12.58
N ARG A 33 -0.52 -8.49 -12.91
CA ARG A 33 -1.39 -9.40 -13.70
C ARG A 33 -2.67 -9.81 -12.97
N ASN A 34 -2.62 -9.82 -11.65
CA ASN A 34 -3.73 -10.22 -10.80
C ASN A 34 -4.60 -9.04 -10.35
N ASN A 35 -4.27 -7.80 -10.73
CA ASN A 35 -4.86 -6.60 -10.14
C ASN A 35 -4.77 -6.58 -8.60
N ASN A 36 -3.75 -7.21 -8.05
CA ASN A 36 -3.50 -7.46 -6.64
C ASN A 36 -2.11 -6.95 -6.27
N TYR A 37 -1.94 -5.63 -6.24
CA TYR A 37 -0.62 -5.01 -6.07
C TYR A 37 0.05 -5.32 -4.74
N GLY A 38 -0.72 -5.70 -3.72
CA GLY A 38 -0.21 -6.18 -2.44
C GLY A 38 0.03 -7.67 -2.37
N ASN A 39 -0.20 -8.44 -3.43
CA ASN A 39 -0.08 -9.91 -3.42
C ASN A 39 -0.88 -10.57 -2.28
N LEU A 40 -2.10 -10.09 -2.04
CA LEU A 40 -3.00 -10.64 -1.02
C LEU A 40 -3.29 -12.12 -1.26
N ARG A 41 -3.33 -12.88 -0.17
CA ARG A 41 -3.82 -14.26 -0.09
C ARG A 41 -4.86 -14.32 1.00
N THR A 42 -6.13 -14.27 0.66
CA THR A 42 -7.21 -14.24 1.62
C THR A 42 -8.26 -15.31 1.32
N THR A 43 -8.94 -15.76 2.37
CA THR A 43 -10.15 -16.59 2.22
C THR A 43 -11.40 -15.74 2.08
N ASP A 44 -11.31 -14.43 2.34
CA ASP A 44 -12.44 -13.52 2.31
C ASP A 44 -12.90 -13.24 0.87
N ALA A 45 -14.23 -13.15 0.70
CA ALA A 45 -14.85 -12.75 -0.55
C ALA A 45 -14.92 -11.22 -0.63
N PHE A 46 -13.77 -10.58 -0.84
CA PHE A 46 -13.75 -9.14 -1.09
C PHE A 46 -14.45 -8.78 -2.40
N GLU A 47 -15.09 -7.62 -2.41
CA GLU A 47 -15.74 -7.08 -3.60
C GLU A 47 -14.76 -7.00 -4.77
N GLY A 48 -15.19 -7.50 -5.94
CA GLY A 48 -14.39 -7.55 -7.16
C GLY A 48 -13.32 -8.65 -7.17
N LYS A 49 -13.29 -9.56 -6.19
CA LYS A 49 -12.43 -10.75 -6.23
C LYS A 49 -12.96 -11.72 -7.27
N THR A 50 -12.11 -12.11 -8.23
CA THR A 50 -12.48 -12.98 -9.37
C THR A 50 -11.98 -14.42 -9.20
N GLY A 51 -11.03 -14.65 -8.29
CA GLY A 51 -10.47 -15.99 -8.08
C GLY A 51 -9.09 -15.95 -7.44
N VAL A 52 -8.28 -16.97 -7.76
CA VAL A 52 -6.92 -17.16 -7.24
C VAL A 52 -5.98 -17.58 -8.37
N ASN A 53 -4.80 -16.99 -8.43
CA ASN A 53 -3.71 -17.37 -9.33
C ASN A 53 -2.42 -17.58 -8.52
N LYS A 54 -1.85 -18.79 -8.54
CA LYS A 54 -0.65 -19.16 -7.77
C LYS A 54 -0.77 -18.81 -6.28
N SER A 55 -1.88 -19.14 -5.66
CA SER A 55 -2.22 -18.84 -4.26
C SER A 55 -2.47 -17.36 -3.93
N TYR A 56 -2.42 -16.46 -4.91
CA TYR A 56 -2.73 -15.05 -4.73
C TYR A 56 -4.09 -14.71 -5.31
N ASP A 57 -4.82 -13.86 -4.62
CA ASP A 57 -6.13 -13.37 -5.08
C ASP A 57 -6.01 -12.65 -6.42
N THR A 58 -7.05 -12.74 -7.23
CA THR A 58 -7.23 -11.96 -8.45
C THR A 58 -8.44 -11.06 -8.33
N TYR A 59 -8.34 -9.83 -8.86
CA TYR A 59 -9.40 -8.85 -8.81
C TYR A 59 -9.77 -8.35 -10.21
N GLU A 60 -11.01 -7.85 -10.36
CA GLU A 60 -11.52 -7.27 -11.61
C GLU A 60 -10.66 -6.09 -12.07
N THR A 61 -10.32 -5.20 -11.12
CA THR A 61 -9.52 -4.00 -11.36
C THR A 61 -8.47 -3.79 -10.26
N PRO A 62 -7.42 -3.01 -10.53
CA PRO A 62 -6.44 -2.62 -9.51
C PRO A 62 -7.06 -1.92 -8.31
N GLU A 63 -8.10 -1.09 -8.52
CA GLU A 63 -8.81 -0.36 -7.47
C GLU A 63 -9.47 -1.33 -6.49
N LYS A 64 -10.11 -2.40 -7.00
CA LYS A 64 -10.71 -3.45 -6.16
C LYS A 64 -9.64 -4.19 -5.34
N GLY A 65 -8.48 -4.48 -5.93
CA GLY A 65 -7.34 -5.06 -5.21
C GLY A 65 -6.78 -4.14 -4.13
N MET A 66 -6.64 -2.84 -4.41
CA MET A 66 -6.21 -1.85 -3.42
C MET A 66 -7.25 -1.65 -2.31
N ARG A 67 -8.54 -1.63 -2.65
CA ARG A 67 -9.63 -1.61 -1.66
C ARG A 67 -9.56 -2.82 -0.72
N ALA A 68 -9.31 -4.01 -1.25
CA ALA A 68 -9.14 -5.21 -0.45
C ALA A 68 -7.93 -5.09 0.50
N LEU A 69 -6.80 -4.57 0.02
CA LEU A 69 -5.62 -4.30 0.86
C LEU A 69 -5.94 -3.32 2.00
N ALA A 70 -6.68 -2.24 1.73
CA ALA A 70 -7.11 -1.29 2.75
C ALA A 70 -7.99 -1.97 3.82
N ARG A 71 -8.90 -2.87 3.43
CA ARG A 71 -9.75 -3.65 4.35
C ARG A 71 -8.94 -4.62 5.21
N VAL A 72 -7.93 -5.28 4.63
CA VAL A 72 -7.03 -6.16 5.39
C VAL A 72 -6.29 -5.38 6.46
N LEU A 73 -5.73 -4.23 6.13
CA LEU A 73 -5.03 -3.37 7.10
C LEU A 73 -5.95 -2.82 8.19
N ASP A 74 -7.17 -2.44 7.84
CA ASP A 74 -8.19 -2.06 8.83
C ASP A 74 -8.50 -3.21 9.79
N THR A 75 -8.69 -4.42 9.26
CA THR A 75 -8.93 -5.62 10.07
C THR A 75 -7.75 -5.92 11.00
N TYR A 76 -6.53 -5.76 10.52
CA TYR A 76 -5.32 -5.97 11.32
C TYR A 76 -5.26 -5.02 12.52
N SER A 77 -5.54 -3.75 12.30
CA SER A 77 -5.59 -2.75 13.37
C SER A 77 -6.79 -2.97 14.29
N SER A 78 -8.01 -3.03 13.74
CA SER A 78 -9.24 -2.98 14.52
C SER A 78 -9.58 -4.28 15.25
N LYS A 79 -9.32 -5.44 14.62
CA LYS A 79 -9.68 -6.76 15.19
C LYS A 79 -8.50 -7.48 15.85
N HIS A 80 -7.28 -7.21 15.40
CA HIS A 80 -6.10 -7.91 15.89
C HIS A 80 -5.15 -7.04 16.70
N GLY A 81 -5.45 -5.74 16.87
CA GLY A 81 -4.66 -4.82 17.67
C GLY A 81 -3.23 -4.61 17.13
N ILE A 82 -2.99 -4.90 15.85
CA ILE A 82 -1.68 -4.73 15.23
C ILE A 82 -1.36 -3.24 15.16
N ASN A 83 -0.25 -2.86 15.79
CA ASN A 83 0.21 -1.49 15.89
C ASN A 83 1.73 -1.31 15.75
N THR A 84 2.44 -2.32 15.23
CA THR A 84 3.87 -2.22 14.87
C THR A 84 4.12 -2.84 13.50
N ILE A 85 5.21 -2.45 12.83
CA ILE A 85 5.62 -3.06 11.56
C ILE A 85 5.98 -4.54 11.76
N ASP A 86 6.61 -4.87 12.87
CA ASP A 86 6.95 -6.27 13.18
C ASP A 86 5.70 -7.15 13.21
N GLN A 87 4.69 -6.78 13.99
CA GLN A 87 3.42 -7.51 14.07
C GLN A 87 2.71 -7.57 12.71
N LEU A 88 2.73 -6.44 11.97
CA LEU A 88 2.07 -6.35 10.67
C LEU A 88 2.68 -7.36 9.70
N ILE A 89 4.00 -7.38 9.55
CA ILE A 89 4.66 -8.27 8.59
C ILE A 89 4.65 -9.72 9.06
N ASN A 90 4.74 -9.99 10.38
CA ASN A 90 4.57 -11.34 10.91
C ASN A 90 3.22 -11.96 10.51
N ARG A 91 2.17 -11.14 10.37
CA ARG A 91 0.85 -11.61 9.92
C ARG A 91 0.67 -11.56 8.40
N TYR A 92 1.15 -10.50 7.74
CA TYR A 92 0.95 -10.27 6.31
C TYR A 92 1.76 -11.23 5.44
N ALA A 93 3.02 -11.44 5.80
CA ALA A 93 3.99 -12.23 5.05
C ALA A 93 4.80 -13.11 6.03
N PRO A 94 4.18 -14.16 6.64
CA PRO A 94 4.83 -14.99 7.65
C PRO A 94 6.19 -15.53 7.21
N ALA A 95 7.11 -15.69 8.17
CA ALA A 95 8.46 -16.17 7.91
C ALA A 95 8.48 -17.59 7.29
N SER A 96 7.47 -18.42 7.58
CA SER A 96 7.28 -19.73 6.95
C SER A 96 7.18 -19.65 5.42
N ASP A 97 6.62 -18.58 4.90
CA ASP A 97 6.38 -18.37 3.47
C ASP A 97 7.48 -17.54 2.81
N ASN A 98 8.36 -16.93 3.61
CA ASN A 98 9.39 -15.97 3.20
C ASN A 98 10.76 -16.39 3.73
N THR A 99 11.33 -17.42 3.12
CA THR A 99 12.65 -17.98 3.51
C THR A 99 13.82 -17.10 3.04
N GLY A 100 15.02 -17.35 3.57
CA GLY A 100 16.24 -16.72 3.09
C GLY A 100 16.41 -15.25 3.44
N GLY A 101 15.86 -14.79 4.58
CA GLY A 101 15.99 -13.40 5.03
C GLY A 101 14.99 -12.41 4.39
N SER A 102 14.13 -12.88 3.50
CA SER A 102 13.12 -12.06 2.82
C SER A 102 12.15 -11.40 3.81
N HIS A 103 11.76 -12.13 4.87
CA HIS A 103 10.88 -11.64 5.92
C HIS A 103 11.45 -10.42 6.68
N GLU A 104 12.71 -10.53 7.14
CA GLU A 104 13.39 -9.43 7.83
C GLU A 104 13.66 -8.23 6.91
N ASN A 105 13.97 -8.50 5.63
CA ASN A 105 14.12 -7.45 4.63
C ASN A 105 12.80 -6.69 4.39
N TYR A 106 11.66 -7.38 4.46
CA TYR A 106 10.35 -6.75 4.34
C TYR A 106 10.10 -5.78 5.50
N LYS A 107 10.31 -6.23 6.74
CA LYS A 107 10.18 -5.37 7.94
C LYS A 107 11.06 -4.13 7.83
N LYS A 108 12.34 -4.31 7.50
CA LYS A 108 13.30 -3.20 7.34
C LYS A 108 12.86 -2.23 6.24
N PHE A 109 12.40 -2.74 5.10
CA PHE A 109 11.95 -1.90 3.99
C PHE A 109 10.75 -1.03 4.39
N LEU A 110 9.71 -1.63 5.01
CA LEU A 110 8.56 -0.87 5.47
C LEU A 110 8.96 0.16 6.54
N ALA A 111 9.72 -0.25 7.54
CA ALA A 111 10.18 0.64 8.60
C ALA A 111 10.94 1.84 8.04
N GLN A 112 11.85 1.62 7.10
CA GLN A 112 12.59 2.68 6.42
C GLN A 112 11.67 3.61 5.61
N LYS A 113 10.71 3.04 4.86
CA LYS A 113 9.74 3.84 4.08
C LYS A 113 8.84 4.70 4.96
N LEU A 114 8.48 4.20 6.13
CA LEU A 114 7.61 4.88 7.08
C LEU A 114 8.36 5.79 8.07
N GLY A 115 9.70 5.73 8.10
CA GLY A 115 10.52 6.52 9.01
C GLY A 115 10.35 6.13 10.48
N VAL A 116 10.19 4.83 10.77
CA VAL A 116 9.99 4.29 12.13
C VAL A 116 10.91 3.10 12.37
N ASN A 117 11.07 2.67 13.64
CA ASN A 117 11.66 1.36 13.91
C ASN A 117 10.58 0.26 13.82
N PRO A 118 10.92 -0.99 13.47
CA PRO A 118 9.94 -2.06 13.29
C PRO A 118 9.05 -2.33 14.50
N ASN A 119 9.54 -2.09 15.71
CA ASN A 119 8.83 -2.36 16.96
C ASN A 119 8.19 -1.12 17.59
N ASP A 120 8.36 0.06 16.98
CA ASP A 120 7.73 1.27 17.47
C ASP A 120 6.22 1.24 17.21
N PRO A 121 5.39 1.72 18.15
CA PRO A 121 3.95 1.85 17.91
C PRO A 121 3.66 2.81 16.76
N ILE A 122 2.79 2.38 15.87
CA ILE A 122 2.29 3.18 14.73
C ILE A 122 0.76 3.14 14.67
N ASP A 123 0.16 4.23 14.21
CA ASP A 123 -1.25 4.23 13.85
C ASP A 123 -1.43 3.57 12.48
N VAL A 124 -1.64 2.25 12.48
CA VAL A 124 -1.84 1.47 11.24
C VAL A 124 -3.04 1.99 10.46
N LYS A 125 -4.12 2.37 11.14
CA LYS A 125 -5.34 2.86 10.49
C LYS A 125 -5.14 4.23 9.85
N GLY A 126 -4.56 5.19 10.58
CA GLY A 126 -4.31 6.54 10.06
C GLY A 126 -3.22 6.57 8.99
N ARG A 127 -2.27 5.63 9.03
CA ARG A 127 -1.17 5.54 8.07
C ARG A 127 -1.39 4.52 6.95
N ARG A 128 -2.64 4.06 6.73
CA ARG A 128 -2.92 3.02 5.72
C ARG A 128 -2.35 3.34 4.34
N ALA A 129 -2.46 4.58 3.85
CA ALA A 129 -1.96 4.94 2.53
C ALA A 129 -0.44 4.79 2.42
N ASP A 130 0.32 5.19 3.44
CA ASP A 130 1.78 5.04 3.46
C ASP A 130 2.19 3.56 3.55
N ILE A 131 1.47 2.79 4.38
CA ILE A 131 1.70 1.34 4.53
C ILE A 131 1.36 0.62 3.22
N MET A 132 0.26 0.96 2.56
CA MET A 132 -0.13 0.39 1.27
C MET A 132 0.92 0.70 0.19
N ASP A 133 1.41 1.95 0.08
CA ASP A 133 2.47 2.30 -0.87
C ASP A 133 3.74 1.47 -0.61
N ALA A 134 4.15 1.36 0.66
CA ALA A 134 5.33 0.59 1.02
C ALA A 134 5.18 -0.91 0.69
N ILE A 135 4.03 -1.51 0.98
CA ILE A 135 3.71 -2.90 0.62
C ILE A 135 3.74 -3.07 -0.90
N ILE A 136 3.01 -2.24 -1.64
CA ILE A 136 2.93 -2.29 -3.10
C ILE A 136 4.31 -2.20 -3.72
N ARG A 137 5.16 -1.29 -3.24
CA ARG A 137 6.53 -1.17 -3.72
C ARG A 137 7.36 -2.41 -3.42
N PHE A 138 7.30 -2.94 -2.21
CA PHE A 138 8.06 -4.14 -1.87
C PHE A 138 7.69 -5.31 -2.77
N GLU A 139 6.39 -5.58 -2.94
CA GLU A 139 5.87 -6.68 -3.75
C GLU A 139 6.15 -6.51 -5.25
N ASN A 140 6.39 -5.29 -5.73
CA ASN A 140 6.53 -4.98 -7.14
C ASN A 140 7.89 -4.38 -7.52
N LYS A 141 8.96 -4.80 -6.86
CA LYS A 141 10.35 -4.39 -7.18
C LYS A 141 10.56 -2.88 -7.12
N ASN A 142 10.02 -2.25 -6.08
CA ASN A 142 10.05 -0.81 -5.80
C ASN A 142 9.33 0.07 -6.85
N LYS A 143 8.44 -0.51 -7.67
CA LYS A 143 7.65 0.27 -8.63
C LYS A 143 6.50 1.02 -7.94
N PRO A 144 6.30 2.31 -8.22
CA PRO A 144 5.14 3.07 -7.75
C PRO A 144 3.92 2.75 -8.64
N LEU A 145 3.17 1.70 -8.29
CA LEU A 145 2.02 1.24 -9.09
C LEU A 145 0.73 1.99 -8.80
N ALA A 146 0.69 2.81 -7.76
CA ALA A 146 -0.47 3.60 -7.39
C ALA A 146 -0.06 5.01 -6.97
N SER A 147 -0.86 6.00 -7.30
CA SER A 147 -0.71 7.34 -6.76
C SER A 147 -1.28 7.40 -5.33
N ARG A 148 -0.89 8.46 -4.59
CA ARG A 148 -1.45 8.68 -3.27
C ARG A 148 -2.97 8.85 -3.31
N GLU A 149 -3.48 9.56 -4.31
CA GLU A 149 -4.91 9.78 -4.53
C GLU A 149 -5.64 8.45 -4.76
N GLN A 150 -5.08 7.54 -5.57
CA GLN A 150 -5.66 6.22 -5.79
C GLN A 150 -5.70 5.39 -4.51
N LEU A 151 -4.64 5.45 -3.68
CA LEU A 151 -4.61 4.76 -2.40
C LEU A 151 -5.64 5.34 -1.42
N MET A 152 -5.78 6.66 -1.37
CA MET A 152 -6.77 7.32 -0.52
C MET A 152 -8.20 7.03 -0.98
N GLN A 153 -8.46 7.00 -2.29
CA GLN A 153 -9.74 6.58 -2.85
C GLN A 153 -10.06 5.13 -2.43
N ALA A 154 -9.12 4.21 -2.57
CA ALA A 154 -9.29 2.82 -2.19
C ALA A 154 -9.59 2.67 -0.67
N ILE A 155 -8.99 3.51 0.17
CA ILE A 155 -9.27 3.55 1.62
C ILE A 155 -10.69 4.08 1.88
N ALA A 156 -11.09 5.16 1.21
CA ALA A 156 -12.42 5.74 1.36
C ALA A 156 -13.51 4.74 0.94
N ASP A 157 -13.31 4.05 -0.18
CA ASP A 157 -14.20 2.98 -0.66
C ASP A 157 -14.25 1.79 0.32
N ALA A 158 -13.11 1.44 0.91
CA ALA A 158 -13.04 0.41 1.94
C ALA A 158 -13.82 0.78 3.20
N ASP A 159 -13.80 2.05 3.57
CA ASP A 159 -14.51 2.58 4.75
C ASP A 159 -15.99 2.88 4.47
N GLY A 160 -16.49 2.66 3.25
CA GLY A 160 -17.83 3.00 2.84
C GLY A 160 -18.10 4.51 2.76
N LYS A 161 -17.06 5.28 2.54
CA LYS A 161 -17.10 6.74 2.41
C LYS A 161 -16.49 7.12 1.06
N PRO A 162 -17.18 6.89 -0.06
CA PRO A 162 -16.63 7.22 -1.37
C PRO A 162 -16.26 8.70 -1.40
N MET A 163 -15.06 9.00 -1.93
CA MET A 163 -14.65 10.39 -2.15
C MET A 163 -15.54 10.94 -3.25
N ASN A 164 -16.35 11.96 -2.94
CA ASN A 164 -17.04 12.72 -3.96
C ASN A 164 -15.99 13.41 -4.85
N GLU A 165 -16.26 13.50 -6.13
CA GLU A 165 -15.43 14.22 -7.12
C GLU A 165 -15.43 15.73 -6.82
N GLY A 166 -14.78 16.14 -5.74
CA GLY A 166 -14.70 17.53 -5.30
C GLY A 166 -13.60 17.74 -4.28
N THR A 167 -12.89 18.82 -4.41
CA THR A 167 -11.71 19.28 -3.68
C THR A 167 -11.80 19.30 -2.14
N GLU A 168 -12.99 19.17 -1.56
CA GLU A 168 -13.18 19.20 -0.09
C GLU A 168 -12.67 17.93 0.60
N SER A 169 -12.75 16.77 -0.07
CA SER A 169 -12.32 15.48 0.49
C SER A 169 -10.79 15.41 0.65
N MET A 170 -10.03 16.00 -0.28
CA MET A 170 -8.56 16.01 -0.21
C MET A 170 -8.04 16.85 0.95
N ASN A 171 -8.70 17.96 1.28
CA ASN A 171 -8.31 18.82 2.38
C ASN A 171 -8.61 18.18 3.75
N GLN A 172 -9.68 17.42 3.87
CA GLN A 172 -10.02 16.71 5.11
C GLN A 172 -9.01 15.59 5.42
N PHE A 173 -8.51 14.90 4.41
CA PHE A 173 -7.47 13.90 4.57
C PHE A 173 -6.07 14.51 4.72
N ALA A 174 -5.80 15.67 4.13
CA ALA A 174 -4.54 16.40 4.33
C ALA A 174 -4.36 16.81 5.81
N GLY A 175 -5.44 17.14 6.52
CA GLY A 175 -5.42 17.43 7.96
C GLY A 175 -4.92 16.25 8.79
N TYR A 176 -5.41 15.04 8.55
CA TYR A 176 -4.95 13.83 9.24
C TYR A 176 -3.45 13.54 9.06
N TYR A 177 -2.88 13.94 7.91
CA TYR A 177 -1.46 13.72 7.63
C TYR A 177 -0.55 14.78 8.20
N GLN A 178 -1.01 16.02 8.34
CA GLN A 178 -0.27 17.07 9.03
C GLN A 178 -0.15 16.74 10.52
N ASP A 179 -1.22 16.27 11.13
CA ASP A 179 -1.23 15.88 12.54
C ASP A 179 -0.34 14.65 12.82
N GLY A 180 -0.31 13.66 11.93
CA GLY A 180 0.56 12.48 12.06
C GLY A 180 2.05 12.81 11.92
N LYS A 181 2.43 13.75 11.04
CA LYS A 181 3.82 14.23 10.92
C LYS A 181 4.23 15.11 12.11
N ASN A 182 3.30 15.93 12.58
CA ASN A 182 3.56 16.81 13.73
C ASN A 182 3.66 16.03 15.04
N ALA A 183 2.92 14.93 15.20
CA ALA A 183 3.04 14.06 16.37
C ALA A 183 4.42 13.38 16.48
N ALA A 184 5.08 13.11 15.35
CA ALA A 184 6.44 12.55 15.33
C ALA A 184 7.52 13.60 15.64
N LEU A 185 7.21 14.91 15.48
CA LEU A 185 8.17 16.01 15.69
C LEU A 185 8.07 16.66 17.08
N THR A 186 7.08 16.30 17.89
CA THR A 186 6.82 16.89 19.22
C THR A 186 7.25 16.02 20.40
N GLN A 187 8.08 15.01 20.21
CA GLN A 187 8.75 14.35 21.33
C GLN A 187 9.89 15.27 21.82
N PRO A 188 9.86 15.73 23.08
CA PRO A 188 10.97 16.52 23.61
C PRO A 188 12.21 15.64 23.67
N ILE A 189 13.30 16.11 23.07
CA ILE A 189 14.63 15.54 23.28
C ILE A 189 14.94 15.72 24.76
N GLY A 190 14.88 14.63 25.52
CA GLY A 190 15.20 14.65 26.93
C GLY A 190 16.59 15.22 27.15
N SER A 191 16.65 16.33 27.83
CA SER A 191 17.90 16.87 28.42
C SER A 191 18.38 15.89 29.49
N ALA A 192 19.66 15.57 29.37
CA ALA A 192 20.46 14.74 30.26
C ALA A 192 20.41 15.19 31.72
#